data_c0fb947e051b387fdd4cab1f045f8bd4
#
_entry.id   c0fb947e051b387fdd4cab1f045f8bd4
#
_cell.length_a   1.000
_cell.length_b   1.000
_cell.length_c   1.000
_cell.angle_alpha   90.00
_cell.angle_beta   90.00
_cell.angle_gamma   90.00
#
_symmetry.space_group_name_H-M   'P 1'
#
loop_
_entity.id
_entity.type
_entity.pdbx_description
1 polymer ?
#
loop_
_entity_poly.entity_id
_entity_poly.type
_entity_poly.pdbx_seq_one_letter_code
_entity_poly.pdbx_strand_id
1 'polypeptide(L)'
;MKNELFRKLPKVDILMKNNLLKDLMIQMDYNSFYEVVTLGIDYFRNKIKNGEIEKFSEDEIIKKIKILAKKNQERNLKNVINGTGVILHTNLGRAILNEKVADKLKQIVTGYSNLEFDLQTGERGSRYQLLEKLICKITGAEGAMIVNNNASAVILCLNEFAKNKKTVVSRGELVEIGGSFRIPEIMELSGTTLKEVGTTNKTNIKDYEKAIESSFVEEEKFNEIGVLLKVHTSNYKIIGFTDSVNKIEIAELGKKYNIITIDDIGSGVLIDYEKYGLTKEPTVQDSLKAGMDIVTFSGDKMLGGAQCGIIAGKKNLIERLKKNPFTRAFRVDKMSIAVMEEIFRYYLDEEKAIREIPVLKMLTEKSEKVNLRAEKLRDLLKNSGIDTRVVKTIALVGGGAMPDEKIISYGVAFKNDNNTLEEKFRECETPIIGRTKDNNFILDLKAIKEESFQYIVEEAKKIIL
;
A
#
# COMPACT_ATOMS: atom_id res chain seq x y z
N MET A 1 10.76 46.85 -30.21
CA MET A 1 10.92 45.39 -30.26
C MET A 1 9.96 44.64 -29.31
N LYS A 2 10.04 44.77 -27.95
CA LYS A 2 9.06 44.10 -27.07
C LYS A 2 7.60 44.45 -27.33
N ASN A 3 7.27 45.72 -27.51
CA ASN A 3 5.89 46.17 -27.79
C ASN A 3 5.31 45.64 -29.11
N GLU A 4 6.16 45.38 -30.11
CA GLU A 4 5.73 44.79 -31.39
C GLU A 4 5.43 43.30 -31.23
N LEU A 5 6.19 42.60 -30.39
CA LEU A 5 5.92 41.18 -30.07
C LEU A 5 4.60 41.03 -29.31
N PHE A 6 4.32 41.88 -28.33
CA PHE A 6 3.02 41.89 -27.63
C PHE A 6 1.82 42.08 -28.57
N ARG A 7 1.96 42.96 -29.60
CA ARG A 7 0.91 43.18 -30.60
C ARG A 7 0.67 41.99 -31.52
N LYS A 8 1.67 41.09 -31.68
CA LYS A 8 1.56 39.88 -32.48
C LYS A 8 0.91 38.71 -31.74
N LEU A 9 0.70 38.80 -30.39
CA LEU A 9 -0.02 37.79 -29.66
C LEU A 9 -1.49 37.74 -30.08
N PRO A 10 -2.01 36.63 -30.54
CA PRO A 10 -3.41 36.48 -30.91
C PRO A 10 -4.32 36.69 -29.70
N LYS A 11 -5.53 37.22 -29.95
CA LYS A 11 -6.56 37.28 -28.90
C LYS A 11 -7.09 35.88 -28.58
N VAL A 12 -7.49 35.65 -27.34
CA VAL A 12 -8.07 34.36 -26.87
C VAL A 12 -9.22 33.94 -27.77
N ASP A 13 -10.16 34.84 -28.09
CA ASP A 13 -11.33 34.54 -28.91
C ASP A 13 -10.99 34.10 -30.35
N ILE A 14 -9.84 34.54 -30.89
CA ILE A 14 -9.36 34.11 -32.21
C ILE A 14 -8.84 32.68 -32.14
N LEU A 15 -8.01 32.38 -31.14
CA LEU A 15 -7.46 31.05 -30.97
C LEU A 15 -8.54 30.01 -30.60
N MET A 16 -9.53 30.39 -29.83
CA MET A 16 -10.66 29.51 -29.52
C MET A 16 -11.46 29.09 -30.76
N LYS A 17 -11.41 29.88 -31.83
CA LYS A 17 -12.06 29.56 -33.12
C LYS A 17 -11.10 28.94 -34.15
N ASN A 18 -9.83 28.74 -33.77
CA ASN A 18 -8.84 28.18 -34.69
C ASN A 18 -9.11 26.71 -35.00
N ASN A 19 -9.14 26.35 -36.29
CA ASN A 19 -9.42 24.99 -36.75
C ASN A 19 -8.42 23.97 -36.22
N LEU A 20 -7.17 24.34 -35.94
CA LEU A 20 -6.15 23.43 -35.38
C LEU A 20 -6.39 23.07 -33.91
N LEU A 21 -7.30 23.78 -33.23
CA LEU A 21 -7.73 23.51 -31.84
C LEU A 21 -9.17 22.96 -31.75
N LYS A 22 -9.84 22.71 -32.90
CA LYS A 22 -11.23 22.26 -32.94
C LYS A 22 -11.45 20.94 -32.19
N ASP A 23 -10.51 20.01 -32.28
CA ASP A 23 -10.58 18.73 -31.57
C ASP A 23 -10.56 18.91 -30.05
N LEU A 24 -9.77 19.86 -29.55
CA LEU A 24 -9.73 20.19 -28.11
C LEU A 24 -11.06 20.81 -27.64
N MET A 25 -11.68 21.64 -28.47
CA MET A 25 -12.97 22.25 -28.16
C MET A 25 -14.09 21.18 -28.04
N ILE A 26 -13.99 20.06 -28.77
CA ILE A 26 -14.93 18.94 -28.67
C ILE A 26 -14.66 18.08 -27.42
N GLN A 27 -13.39 17.93 -27.04
CA GLN A 27 -12.95 17.05 -25.95
C GLN A 27 -12.99 17.69 -24.57
N MET A 28 -13.03 19.04 -24.49
CA MET A 28 -12.98 19.81 -23.24
C MET A 28 -14.27 20.61 -23.06
N ASP A 29 -14.66 20.85 -21.82
CA ASP A 29 -15.68 21.85 -21.53
C ASP A 29 -15.16 23.27 -21.87
N TYR A 30 -16.09 24.20 -22.13
CA TYR A 30 -15.75 25.55 -22.56
C TYR A 30 -14.79 26.27 -21.60
N ASN A 31 -15.00 26.15 -20.30
CA ASN A 31 -14.18 26.87 -19.31
C ASN A 31 -12.75 26.34 -19.28
N SER A 32 -12.59 25.03 -19.26
CA SER A 32 -11.27 24.35 -19.32
C SER A 32 -10.55 24.68 -20.63
N PHE A 33 -11.24 24.69 -21.76
CA PHE A 33 -10.64 25.08 -23.04
C PHE A 33 -10.22 26.54 -23.05
N TYR A 34 -11.06 27.48 -22.56
CA TYR A 34 -10.73 28.88 -22.42
C TYR A 34 -9.50 29.10 -21.51
N GLU A 35 -9.44 28.40 -20.38
CA GLU A 35 -8.31 28.49 -19.46
C GLU A 35 -7.00 28.05 -20.12
N VAL A 36 -7.00 26.90 -20.79
CA VAL A 36 -5.80 26.38 -21.47
C VAL A 36 -5.31 27.29 -22.60
N VAL A 37 -6.23 27.86 -23.37
CA VAL A 37 -5.89 28.84 -24.42
C VAL A 37 -5.28 30.09 -23.78
N THR A 38 -5.87 30.60 -22.69
CA THR A 38 -5.37 31.78 -21.97
C THR A 38 -3.97 31.49 -21.40
N LEU A 39 -3.75 30.38 -20.74
CA LEU A 39 -2.45 29.94 -20.22
C LEU A 39 -1.39 29.82 -21.33
N GLY A 40 -1.78 29.33 -22.50
CA GLY A 40 -0.90 29.24 -23.66
C GLY A 40 -0.41 30.63 -24.13
N ILE A 41 -1.30 31.60 -24.21
CA ILE A 41 -0.96 33.00 -24.55
C ILE A 41 -0.10 33.64 -23.45
N ASP A 42 -0.46 33.46 -22.19
CA ASP A 42 0.25 34.00 -21.03
C ASP A 42 1.67 33.43 -20.91
N TYR A 43 1.89 32.18 -21.30
CA TYR A 43 3.24 31.61 -21.39
C TYR A 43 4.13 32.43 -22.33
N PHE A 44 3.68 32.77 -23.54
CA PHE A 44 4.44 33.59 -24.48
C PHE A 44 4.52 35.04 -24.02
N ARG A 45 3.46 35.58 -23.41
CA ARG A 45 3.46 36.92 -22.82
C ARG A 45 4.55 37.09 -21.77
N ASN A 46 4.68 36.11 -20.87
CA ASN A 46 5.71 36.10 -19.85
C ASN A 46 7.12 35.98 -20.44
N LYS A 47 7.32 35.14 -21.45
CA LYS A 47 8.60 35.01 -22.15
C LYS A 47 9.02 36.29 -22.84
N ILE A 48 8.09 37.04 -23.47
CA ILE A 48 8.36 38.35 -24.06
C ILE A 48 8.73 39.37 -22.97
N LYS A 49 7.96 39.38 -21.86
CA LYS A 49 8.22 40.25 -20.70
C LYS A 49 9.62 40.07 -20.15
N ASN A 50 10.04 38.83 -19.99
CA ASN A 50 11.35 38.46 -19.45
C ASN A 50 12.49 38.64 -20.48
N GLY A 51 12.18 38.84 -21.77
CA GLY A 51 13.19 38.93 -22.83
C GLY A 51 13.79 37.59 -23.25
N GLU A 52 13.09 36.49 -22.97
CA GLU A 52 13.54 35.14 -23.29
C GLU A 52 13.33 34.76 -24.76
N ILE A 53 12.50 35.48 -25.50
CA ILE A 53 12.21 35.24 -26.91
C ILE A 53 12.22 36.55 -27.73
N GLU A 54 12.76 36.46 -28.93
CA GLU A 54 12.81 37.55 -29.89
C GLU A 54 11.82 37.38 -31.05
N LYS A 55 11.29 36.19 -31.24
CA LYS A 55 10.31 35.81 -32.26
C LYS A 55 9.49 34.61 -31.78
N PHE A 56 8.29 34.49 -32.30
CA PHE A 56 7.43 33.30 -32.13
C PHE A 56 6.47 33.23 -33.33
N SER A 57 5.88 32.06 -33.54
CA SER A 57 4.83 31.79 -34.51
C SER A 57 3.51 31.41 -33.83
N GLU A 58 2.39 31.53 -34.55
CA GLU A 58 1.10 31.05 -34.08
C GLU A 58 1.10 29.54 -33.85
N ASP A 59 1.80 28.80 -34.69
CA ASP A 59 1.93 27.33 -34.54
C ASP A 59 2.63 26.93 -33.23
N GLU A 60 3.61 27.71 -32.78
CA GLU A 60 4.26 27.47 -31.48
C GLU A 60 3.31 27.72 -30.32
N ILE A 61 2.44 28.72 -30.42
CA ILE A 61 1.38 28.98 -29.42
C ILE A 61 0.39 27.82 -29.42
N ILE A 62 -0.10 27.39 -30.60
CA ILE A 62 -1.01 26.25 -30.75
C ILE A 62 -0.39 24.98 -30.20
N LYS A 63 0.88 24.72 -30.50
CA LYS A 63 1.60 23.59 -29.95
C LYS A 63 1.66 23.63 -28.42
N LYS A 64 1.92 24.81 -27.85
CA LYS A 64 1.94 25.00 -26.39
C LYS A 64 0.55 24.78 -25.78
N ILE A 65 -0.51 25.30 -26.40
CA ILE A 65 -1.90 25.08 -25.98
C ILE A 65 -2.23 23.59 -25.99
N LYS A 66 -1.86 22.84 -27.04
CA LYS A 66 -2.08 21.38 -27.11
C LYS A 66 -1.35 20.62 -25.97
N ILE A 67 -0.13 21.04 -25.65
CA ILE A 67 0.61 20.46 -24.51
C ILE A 67 -0.10 20.76 -23.18
N LEU A 68 -0.56 21.99 -22.98
CA LEU A 68 -1.29 22.40 -21.78
C LEU A 68 -2.65 21.69 -21.68
N ALA A 69 -3.36 21.53 -22.80
CA ALA A 69 -4.61 20.78 -22.86
C ALA A 69 -4.41 19.30 -22.48
N LYS A 70 -3.38 18.66 -23.03
CA LYS A 70 -3.03 17.28 -22.66
C LYS A 70 -2.77 17.19 -21.16
N LYS A 71 -2.00 18.11 -20.59
CA LYS A 71 -1.71 18.15 -19.15
C LYS A 71 -2.95 18.42 -18.29
N ASN A 72 -3.86 19.29 -18.75
CA ASN A 72 -5.13 19.57 -18.05
C ASN A 72 -6.07 18.36 -18.03
N GLN A 73 -6.08 17.56 -19.10
CA GLN A 73 -6.88 16.33 -19.20
C GLN A 73 -6.22 15.11 -18.52
N GLU A 74 -4.95 15.19 -18.13
CA GLU A 74 -4.26 14.09 -17.47
C GLU A 74 -4.88 13.78 -16.10
N ARG A 75 -5.07 12.50 -15.85
CA ARG A 75 -5.52 12.03 -14.53
C ARG A 75 -4.40 12.22 -13.51
N ASN A 76 -4.74 12.70 -12.31
CA ASN A 76 -3.78 12.83 -11.20
C ASN A 76 -3.28 11.48 -10.71
N LEU A 77 -4.18 10.48 -10.61
CA LEU A 77 -3.81 9.10 -10.28
C LEU A 77 -3.41 8.38 -11.57
N LYS A 78 -2.14 7.98 -11.66
CA LYS A 78 -1.54 7.32 -12.83
C LYS A 78 -0.93 5.98 -12.44
N ASN A 79 -0.95 5.03 -13.36
CA ASN A 79 -0.09 3.86 -13.26
C ASN A 79 1.37 4.30 -13.41
N VAL A 80 2.27 3.60 -12.71
CA VAL A 80 3.71 3.82 -12.79
C VAL A 80 4.44 2.48 -12.95
N ILE A 81 5.61 2.51 -13.57
CA ILE A 81 6.50 1.35 -13.65
C ILE A 81 7.44 1.41 -12.45
N ASN A 82 7.34 0.41 -11.57
CA ASN A 82 8.14 0.33 -10.34
C ASN A 82 9.47 -0.37 -10.59
N GLY A 83 10.50 0.39 -10.83
CA GLY A 83 11.91 -0.04 -10.93
C GLY A 83 12.74 0.26 -9.69
N THR A 84 12.13 0.57 -8.55
CA THR A 84 12.85 0.92 -7.30
C THR A 84 13.52 -0.27 -6.63
N GLY A 85 13.04 -1.50 -6.89
CA GLY A 85 13.42 -2.70 -6.15
C GLY A 85 12.71 -2.86 -4.80
N VAL A 86 11.67 -2.06 -4.51
CA VAL A 86 10.81 -2.22 -3.32
C VAL A 86 9.48 -2.81 -3.78
N ILE A 87 9.15 -4.03 -3.33
CA ILE A 87 7.96 -4.77 -3.79
C ILE A 87 6.68 -4.10 -3.30
N LEU A 88 6.55 -3.89 -1.99
CA LEU A 88 5.40 -3.21 -1.35
C LEU A 88 5.70 -1.73 -1.12
N HIS A 89 5.99 -0.99 -2.21
CA HIS A 89 6.37 0.41 -2.09
C HIS A 89 5.19 1.26 -1.62
N THR A 90 5.28 1.83 -0.41
CA THR A 90 4.19 2.56 0.26
C THR A 90 3.64 3.69 -0.62
N ASN A 91 4.52 4.50 -1.21
CA ASN A 91 4.12 5.66 -2.03
C ASN A 91 3.67 5.28 -3.44
N LEU A 92 3.83 4.01 -3.86
CA LEU A 92 3.40 3.50 -5.17
C LEU A 92 2.18 2.57 -5.07
N GLY A 93 1.44 2.62 -3.95
CA GLY A 93 0.17 1.92 -3.80
C GLY A 93 0.27 0.51 -3.21
N ARG A 94 1.45 0.06 -2.75
CA ARG A 94 1.70 -1.24 -2.09
C ARG A 94 1.38 -2.44 -2.99
N ALA A 95 0.49 -3.35 -2.55
CA ALA A 95 0.15 -4.56 -3.29
C ALA A 95 -0.58 -4.25 -4.61
N ILE A 96 -0.14 -4.90 -5.68
CA ILE A 96 -0.81 -4.86 -6.98
C ILE A 96 -1.63 -6.14 -7.17
N LEU A 97 -2.67 -6.05 -7.98
CA LEU A 97 -3.57 -7.16 -8.28
C LEU A 97 -3.23 -7.81 -9.62
N ASN A 98 -3.60 -9.08 -9.80
CA ASN A 98 -3.55 -9.71 -11.11
C ASN A 98 -4.79 -9.35 -11.96
N GLU A 99 -4.72 -9.58 -13.26
CA GLU A 99 -5.79 -9.25 -14.21
C GLU A 99 -7.10 -9.99 -13.89
N LYS A 100 -7.03 -11.25 -13.46
CA LYS A 100 -8.23 -12.05 -13.12
C LYS A 100 -9.03 -11.41 -11.98
N VAL A 101 -8.33 -10.88 -10.96
CA VAL A 101 -8.97 -10.14 -9.87
C VAL A 101 -9.56 -8.82 -10.37
N ALA A 102 -8.84 -8.11 -11.25
CA ALA A 102 -9.33 -6.88 -11.86
C ALA A 102 -10.59 -7.10 -12.72
N ASP A 103 -10.65 -8.18 -13.48
CA ASP A 103 -11.83 -8.56 -14.26
C ASP A 103 -13.05 -8.88 -13.39
N LYS A 104 -12.83 -9.58 -12.26
CA LYS A 104 -13.90 -9.81 -11.28
C LYS A 104 -14.39 -8.52 -10.65
N LEU A 105 -13.47 -7.64 -10.27
CA LEU A 105 -13.81 -6.32 -9.75
C LEU A 105 -14.67 -5.55 -10.78
N LYS A 106 -14.27 -5.54 -12.05
CA LYS A 106 -15.02 -4.88 -13.14
C LYS A 106 -16.47 -5.39 -13.19
N GLN A 107 -16.70 -6.71 -13.09
CA GLN A 107 -18.06 -7.29 -13.09
C GLN A 107 -18.91 -6.77 -11.92
N ILE A 108 -18.31 -6.67 -10.71
CA ILE A 108 -19.03 -6.22 -9.51
C ILE A 108 -19.30 -4.71 -9.52
N VAL A 109 -18.39 -3.88 -10.03
CA VAL A 109 -18.56 -2.42 -10.01
C VAL A 109 -19.53 -1.91 -11.07
N THR A 110 -19.68 -2.63 -12.17
CA THR A 110 -20.58 -2.28 -13.28
C THR A 110 -22.01 -2.78 -13.11
N GLY A 111 -22.30 -3.54 -12.03
CA GLY A 111 -23.64 -4.09 -11.75
C GLY A 111 -24.08 -3.92 -10.30
N TYR A 112 -25.32 -4.33 -10.06
CA TYR A 112 -25.82 -4.53 -8.70
C TYR A 112 -25.19 -5.78 -8.09
N SER A 113 -25.09 -5.84 -6.76
CA SER A 113 -24.54 -6.97 -6.02
C SER A 113 -25.33 -7.24 -4.76
N ASN A 114 -25.21 -8.44 -4.24
CA ASN A 114 -25.83 -8.87 -2.98
C ASN A 114 -25.05 -8.43 -1.74
N LEU A 115 -24.41 -7.26 -1.78
CA LEU A 115 -23.52 -6.77 -0.70
C LEU A 115 -24.14 -6.83 0.71
N GLU A 116 -25.41 -6.47 0.82
CA GLU A 116 -26.19 -6.55 2.06
C GLU A 116 -27.56 -7.23 1.82
N PHE A 117 -27.58 -8.23 0.94
CA PHE A 117 -28.78 -8.99 0.61
C PHE A 117 -28.47 -10.49 0.66
N ASP A 118 -29.23 -11.21 1.47
CA ASP A 118 -29.10 -12.66 1.55
C ASP A 118 -29.91 -13.32 0.44
N LEU A 119 -29.21 -13.98 -0.49
CA LEU A 119 -29.85 -14.62 -1.65
C LEU A 119 -30.64 -15.88 -1.29
N GLN A 120 -30.44 -16.47 -0.12
CA GLN A 120 -31.15 -17.68 0.32
C GLN A 120 -32.48 -17.31 0.99
N THR A 121 -32.46 -16.28 1.85
CA THR A 121 -33.66 -15.89 2.59
C THR A 121 -34.47 -14.78 1.92
N GLY A 122 -33.86 -14.05 0.98
CA GLY A 122 -34.46 -12.87 0.35
C GLY A 122 -34.51 -11.64 1.28
N GLU A 123 -33.84 -11.69 2.42
CA GLU A 123 -33.84 -10.64 3.42
C GLU A 123 -32.56 -9.82 3.41
N ARG A 124 -32.51 -8.81 4.29
CA ARG A 124 -31.30 -8.02 4.51
C ARG A 124 -30.21 -8.87 5.15
N GLY A 125 -29.08 -9.03 4.45
CA GLY A 125 -27.88 -9.69 4.94
C GLY A 125 -26.84 -8.73 5.50
N SER A 126 -25.73 -9.30 5.98
CA SER A 126 -24.55 -8.57 6.46
C SER A 126 -23.39 -8.75 5.50
N ARG A 127 -22.74 -7.63 5.10
CA ARG A 127 -21.55 -7.68 4.25
C ARG A 127 -20.39 -8.48 4.85
N TYR A 128 -20.32 -8.60 6.18
CA TYR A 128 -19.27 -9.37 6.86
C TYR A 128 -19.36 -10.87 6.57
N GLN A 129 -20.57 -11.38 6.36
CA GLN A 129 -20.81 -12.81 6.06
C GLN A 129 -20.19 -13.26 4.73
N LEU A 130 -19.99 -12.32 3.79
CA LEU A 130 -19.45 -12.63 2.47
C LEU A 130 -18.03 -13.21 2.53
N LEU A 131 -17.21 -12.76 3.48
CA LEU A 131 -15.80 -13.18 3.61
C LEU A 131 -15.52 -14.03 4.86
N GLU A 132 -16.37 -13.96 5.88
CA GLU A 132 -16.13 -14.60 7.18
C GLU A 132 -15.75 -16.09 7.06
N LYS A 133 -16.53 -16.85 6.30
CA LYS A 133 -16.27 -18.30 6.11
C LYS A 133 -14.93 -18.58 5.44
N LEU A 134 -14.53 -17.75 4.47
CA LEU A 134 -13.25 -17.90 3.78
C LEU A 134 -12.08 -17.57 4.72
N ILE A 135 -12.16 -16.46 5.44
CA ILE A 135 -11.15 -16.05 6.40
C ILE A 135 -10.99 -17.11 7.48
N CYS A 136 -12.09 -17.56 8.08
CA CYS A 136 -12.06 -18.61 9.10
C CYS A 136 -11.43 -19.91 8.58
N LYS A 137 -11.76 -20.33 7.34
CA LYS A 137 -11.19 -21.55 6.75
C LYS A 137 -9.68 -21.47 6.54
N ILE A 138 -9.17 -20.28 6.16
CA ILE A 138 -7.74 -20.06 5.88
C ILE A 138 -6.94 -19.88 7.17
N THR A 139 -7.49 -19.14 8.13
CA THR A 139 -6.78 -18.74 9.34
C THR A 139 -6.96 -19.73 10.50
N GLY A 140 -8.05 -20.51 10.49
CA GLY A 140 -8.47 -21.33 11.62
C GLY A 140 -9.22 -20.57 12.71
N ALA A 141 -9.59 -19.32 12.47
CA ALA A 141 -10.39 -18.52 13.39
C ALA A 141 -11.84 -19.03 13.50
N GLU A 142 -12.48 -18.78 14.65
CA GLU A 142 -13.90 -19.13 14.87
C GLU A 142 -14.85 -18.09 14.23
N GLY A 143 -14.41 -16.83 14.12
CA GLY A 143 -15.11 -15.74 13.49
C GLY A 143 -14.17 -14.73 12.88
N ALA A 144 -14.65 -13.95 11.92
CA ALA A 144 -13.88 -12.90 11.30
C ALA A 144 -14.75 -11.76 10.76
N MET A 145 -14.15 -10.59 10.62
CA MET A 145 -14.74 -9.45 9.94
C MET A 145 -13.66 -8.60 9.26
N ILE A 146 -14.08 -7.74 8.33
CA ILE A 146 -13.19 -6.80 7.68
C ILE A 146 -13.67 -5.36 7.87
N VAL A 147 -12.70 -4.46 7.98
CA VAL A 147 -12.88 -3.01 8.09
C VAL A 147 -11.98 -2.31 7.06
N ASN A 148 -12.09 -0.99 6.91
CA ASN A 148 -11.41 -0.26 5.83
C ASN A 148 -9.87 -0.24 5.89
N ASN A 149 -9.26 -0.43 7.06
CA ASN A 149 -7.80 -0.62 7.21
C ASN A 149 -7.45 -1.21 8.59
N ASN A 150 -6.18 -1.59 8.79
CA ASN A 150 -5.76 -2.23 10.04
C ASN A 150 -5.75 -1.26 11.24
N ALA A 151 -5.51 0.04 11.03
CA ALA A 151 -5.63 1.04 12.10
C ALA A 151 -7.06 1.06 12.67
N SER A 152 -8.06 1.03 11.79
CA SER A 152 -9.48 0.92 12.19
C SER A 152 -9.81 -0.39 12.89
N ALA A 153 -9.14 -1.49 12.51
CA ALA A 153 -9.29 -2.78 13.19
C ALA A 153 -8.82 -2.69 14.65
N VAL A 154 -7.64 -2.12 14.87
CA VAL A 154 -7.08 -1.92 16.21
C VAL A 154 -7.96 -0.96 17.04
N ILE A 155 -8.36 0.19 16.48
CA ILE A 155 -9.25 1.14 17.16
C ILE A 155 -10.56 0.48 17.55
N LEU A 156 -11.19 -0.27 16.66
CA LEU A 156 -12.46 -0.96 16.91
C LEU A 156 -12.32 -1.98 18.04
N CYS A 157 -11.27 -2.78 18.02
CA CYS A 157 -11.02 -3.78 19.07
C CYS A 157 -10.77 -3.13 20.43
N LEU A 158 -9.91 -2.12 20.50
CA LEU A 158 -9.60 -1.43 21.74
C LEU A 158 -10.82 -0.66 22.28
N ASN A 159 -11.61 -0.01 21.40
CA ASN A 159 -12.83 0.67 21.81
C ASN A 159 -13.87 -0.29 22.37
N GLU A 160 -14.04 -1.48 21.78
CA GLU A 160 -15.03 -2.45 22.27
C GLU A 160 -14.61 -3.09 23.60
N PHE A 161 -13.32 -3.41 23.77
CA PHE A 161 -12.88 -4.25 24.88
C PHE A 161 -12.16 -3.51 25.99
N ALA A 162 -11.62 -2.31 25.72
CA ALA A 162 -10.82 -1.54 26.66
C ALA A 162 -11.25 -0.09 26.84
N LYS A 163 -12.39 0.34 26.28
CA LYS A 163 -12.91 1.70 26.51
C LYS A 163 -13.10 1.97 28.01
N ASN A 164 -12.56 3.10 28.49
CA ASN A 164 -12.51 3.48 29.90
C ASN A 164 -11.74 2.50 30.80
N LYS A 165 -10.90 1.65 30.20
CA LYS A 165 -10.00 0.72 30.87
C LYS A 165 -8.57 0.93 30.41
N LYS A 166 -7.64 0.18 30.96
CA LYS A 166 -6.23 0.18 30.54
C LYS A 166 -5.96 -0.91 29.51
N THR A 167 -5.12 -0.61 28.54
CA THR A 167 -4.51 -1.59 27.64
C THR A 167 -3.03 -1.71 27.97
N VAL A 168 -2.59 -2.92 28.27
CA VAL A 168 -1.19 -3.23 28.57
C VAL A 168 -0.46 -3.57 27.28
N VAL A 169 0.70 -2.94 27.07
CA VAL A 169 1.58 -3.18 25.91
C VAL A 169 3.05 -3.05 26.33
N SER A 170 3.92 -3.82 25.69
CA SER A 170 5.38 -3.67 25.89
C SER A 170 5.86 -2.32 25.37
N ARG A 171 6.72 -1.64 26.14
CA ARG A 171 7.35 -0.39 25.70
C ARG A 171 8.15 -0.56 24.41
N GLY A 172 8.77 -1.72 24.20
CA GLY A 172 9.46 -2.06 22.95
C GLY A 172 8.54 -2.27 21.75
N GLU A 173 7.22 -2.26 21.93
CA GLU A 173 6.20 -2.45 20.88
C GLU A 173 5.39 -1.17 20.58
N LEU A 174 5.80 -0.02 21.15
CA LEU A 174 5.20 1.29 20.87
C LEU A 174 5.70 1.83 19.53
N VAL A 175 5.20 1.26 18.45
CA VAL A 175 5.64 1.52 17.07
C VAL A 175 4.95 2.73 16.46
N GLU A 176 5.67 3.45 15.59
CA GLU A 176 5.12 4.38 14.62
C GLU A 176 5.22 3.77 13.21
N ILE A 177 4.11 3.75 12.47
CA ILE A 177 4.03 3.22 11.11
C ILE A 177 3.48 4.30 10.17
N GLY A 178 4.22 4.58 9.08
CA GLY A 178 3.74 5.44 7.99
C GLY A 178 3.50 6.90 8.33
N GLY A 179 4.23 7.46 9.30
CA GLY A 179 4.29 8.90 9.59
C GLY A 179 3.15 9.47 10.44
N SER A 180 2.16 8.67 10.83
CA SER A 180 1.06 9.16 11.69
C SER A 180 0.34 8.06 12.49
N PHE A 181 0.61 6.79 12.26
CA PHE A 181 0.05 5.72 13.07
C PHE A 181 1.00 5.41 14.24
N ARG A 182 0.69 5.97 15.41
CA ARG A 182 1.42 5.75 16.66
C ARG A 182 0.55 5.00 17.65
N ILE A 183 1.04 3.91 18.19
CA ILE A 183 0.27 3.08 19.12
C ILE A 183 -0.30 3.86 20.30
N PRO A 184 0.45 4.76 20.98
CA PRO A 184 -0.11 5.57 22.07
C PRO A 184 -1.30 6.44 21.63
N GLU A 185 -1.19 7.12 20.48
CA GLU A 185 -2.25 7.98 19.94
C GLU A 185 -3.49 7.17 19.53
N ILE A 186 -3.28 6.00 18.96
CA ILE A 186 -4.37 5.08 18.60
C ILE A 186 -5.10 4.56 19.84
N MET A 187 -4.40 4.29 20.92
CA MET A 187 -5.01 3.92 22.19
C MET A 187 -5.87 5.05 22.76
N GLU A 188 -5.36 6.27 22.79
CA GLU A 188 -6.11 7.43 23.25
C GLU A 188 -7.38 7.64 22.42
N LEU A 189 -7.26 7.61 21.07
CA LEU A 189 -8.42 7.70 20.16
C LEU A 189 -9.45 6.58 20.36
N SER A 190 -9.00 5.41 20.81
CA SER A 190 -9.87 4.28 21.12
C SER A 190 -10.62 4.44 22.47
N GLY A 191 -10.25 5.43 23.27
CA GLY A 191 -10.79 5.66 24.60
C GLY A 191 -10.24 4.73 25.68
N THR A 192 -9.09 4.09 25.43
CA THR A 192 -8.34 3.28 26.42
C THR A 192 -7.14 4.04 26.95
N THR A 193 -6.74 3.76 28.18
CA THR A 193 -5.52 4.32 28.78
C THR A 193 -4.34 3.38 28.54
N LEU A 194 -3.24 3.92 28.00
CA LEU A 194 -2.00 3.19 27.81
C LEU A 194 -1.36 2.78 29.16
N LYS A 195 -1.04 1.51 29.32
CA LYS A 195 -0.24 0.96 30.42
C LYS A 195 0.99 0.28 29.85
N GLU A 196 2.11 0.98 29.86
CA GLU A 196 3.39 0.44 29.37
C GLU A 196 4.00 -0.54 30.38
N VAL A 197 4.62 -1.61 29.86
CA VAL A 197 5.39 -2.58 30.67
C VAL A 197 6.77 -2.82 30.09
N GLY A 198 7.72 -3.21 30.95
CA GLY A 198 9.10 -3.45 30.57
C GLY A 198 9.87 -2.19 30.19
N THR A 199 10.88 -2.37 29.37
CA THR A 199 11.76 -1.31 28.84
C THR A 199 11.80 -1.37 27.32
N THR A 200 12.50 -0.43 26.67
CA THR A 200 12.62 -0.35 25.21
C THR A 200 13.11 -1.67 24.57
N ASN A 201 14.10 -2.32 25.20
CA ASN A 201 14.78 -3.49 24.65
C ASN A 201 14.46 -4.78 25.38
N LYS A 202 13.78 -4.72 26.53
CA LYS A 202 13.52 -5.93 27.33
C LYS A 202 12.20 -5.87 28.07
N THR A 203 11.37 -6.89 27.85
CA THR A 203 10.09 -7.07 28.56
C THR A 203 9.92 -8.53 28.91
N ASN A 204 9.60 -8.82 30.18
CA ASN A 204 9.35 -10.16 30.69
C ASN A 204 7.88 -10.35 31.05
N ILE A 205 7.44 -11.58 31.15
CA ILE A 205 6.05 -11.90 31.53
C ILE A 205 5.67 -11.34 32.91
N LYS A 206 6.63 -11.29 33.84
CA LYS A 206 6.45 -10.71 35.18
C LYS A 206 6.11 -9.21 35.16
N ASP A 207 6.54 -8.49 34.11
CA ASP A 207 6.20 -7.06 33.94
C ASP A 207 4.69 -6.91 33.66
N TYR A 208 4.13 -7.83 32.85
CA TYR A 208 2.70 -7.90 32.61
C TYR A 208 1.92 -8.33 33.85
N GLU A 209 2.36 -9.40 34.55
CA GLU A 209 1.73 -9.85 35.80
C GLU A 209 1.64 -8.75 36.85
N LYS A 210 2.77 -8.05 37.09
CA LYS A 210 2.82 -6.92 38.01
C LYS A 210 1.84 -5.79 37.61
N ALA A 211 1.74 -5.50 36.30
CA ALA A 211 0.81 -4.49 35.81
C ALA A 211 -0.66 -4.89 36.04
N ILE A 212 -0.99 -6.16 35.87
CA ILE A 212 -2.33 -6.72 36.10
C ILE A 212 -2.67 -6.68 37.58
N GLU A 213 -1.78 -7.20 38.43
CA GLU A 213 -2.00 -7.27 39.88
C GLU A 213 -2.13 -5.87 40.50
N SER A 214 -1.31 -4.90 40.06
CA SER A 214 -1.38 -3.51 40.52
C SER A 214 -2.61 -2.73 40.02
N SER A 215 -3.37 -3.29 39.10
CA SER A 215 -4.58 -2.68 38.52
C SER A 215 -5.87 -3.38 38.97
N PHE A 216 -5.76 -4.30 39.94
CA PHE A 216 -6.94 -4.94 40.53
C PHE A 216 -7.53 -4.06 41.62
N VAL A 217 -8.81 -3.74 41.50
CA VAL A 217 -9.58 -2.93 42.50
C VAL A 217 -10.33 -3.88 43.39
N GLU A 218 -9.81 -4.08 44.61
CA GLU A 218 -10.35 -5.06 45.57
C GLU A 218 -11.82 -4.74 46.00
N GLU A 219 -12.14 -3.45 46.21
CA GLU A 219 -13.46 -3.01 46.63
C GLU A 219 -14.54 -3.31 45.60
N GLU A 220 -14.23 -3.20 44.31
CA GLU A 220 -15.15 -3.38 43.20
C GLU A 220 -15.02 -4.78 42.55
N LYS A 221 -14.06 -5.58 42.98
CA LYS A 221 -13.77 -6.94 42.47
C LYS A 221 -13.56 -6.99 40.93
N PHE A 222 -13.02 -5.94 40.31
CA PHE A 222 -12.71 -5.94 38.89
C PHE A 222 -11.28 -5.49 38.61
N ASN A 223 -10.78 -5.85 37.43
CA ASN A 223 -9.48 -5.38 36.94
C ASN A 223 -9.70 -4.23 35.96
N GLU A 224 -8.99 -3.14 36.15
CA GLU A 224 -9.01 -1.96 35.26
C GLU A 224 -8.41 -2.27 33.88
N ILE A 225 -7.72 -3.41 33.70
CA ILE A 225 -7.18 -3.82 32.41
C ILE A 225 -8.25 -4.49 31.57
N GLY A 226 -8.47 -3.96 30.37
CA GLY A 226 -9.39 -4.51 29.38
C GLY A 226 -8.72 -5.44 28.39
N VAL A 227 -7.47 -5.11 27.99
CA VAL A 227 -6.75 -5.79 26.90
C VAL A 227 -5.26 -5.94 27.23
N LEU A 228 -4.70 -7.10 26.90
CA LEU A 228 -3.27 -7.29 26.72
C LEU A 228 -3.00 -7.22 25.21
N LEU A 229 -2.32 -6.18 24.77
CA LEU A 229 -2.01 -5.94 23.37
C LEU A 229 -0.57 -6.35 23.07
N LYS A 230 -0.41 -7.19 22.09
CA LYS A 230 0.89 -7.48 21.45
C LYS A 230 0.92 -6.81 20.09
N VAL A 231 2.02 -6.11 19.79
CA VAL A 231 2.22 -5.44 18.50
C VAL A 231 3.47 -5.99 17.84
N HIS A 232 3.32 -6.48 16.62
CA HIS A 232 4.47 -6.94 15.86
C HIS A 232 5.27 -5.75 15.30
N THR A 233 6.56 -5.69 15.64
CA THR A 233 7.49 -4.63 15.19
C THR A 233 7.92 -4.86 13.74
N SER A 234 6.96 -4.78 12.81
CA SER A 234 7.14 -5.15 11.40
C SER A 234 8.04 -4.20 10.60
N ASN A 235 8.29 -2.97 11.10
CA ASN A 235 9.04 -1.93 10.38
C ASN A 235 10.39 -1.55 11.02
N TYR A 236 10.73 -2.14 12.17
CA TYR A 236 12.03 -2.00 12.81
C TYR A 236 12.40 -3.25 13.60
N LYS A 237 13.66 -3.34 14.01
CA LYS A 237 14.19 -4.42 14.85
C LYS A 237 15.12 -3.86 15.90
N ILE A 238 14.98 -4.34 17.13
CA ILE A 238 15.91 -4.05 18.21
C ILE A 238 16.96 -5.16 18.24
N ILE A 239 18.22 -4.80 18.08
CA ILE A 239 19.35 -5.73 18.03
C ILE A 239 20.25 -5.54 19.25
N GLY A 240 20.75 -6.64 19.81
CA GLY A 240 21.65 -6.63 20.96
C GLY A 240 21.05 -7.39 22.13
N PHE A 241 21.21 -6.86 23.35
CA PHE A 241 20.67 -7.45 24.56
C PHE A 241 19.16 -7.18 24.67
N THR A 242 18.37 -8.04 24.04
CA THR A 242 16.92 -7.87 23.91
C THR A 242 16.17 -9.09 24.44
N ASP A 243 14.94 -8.88 24.90
CA ASP A 243 14.01 -9.93 25.27
C ASP A 243 12.58 -9.46 25.07
N SER A 244 11.67 -10.34 24.67
CA SER A 244 10.25 -10.04 24.45
C SER A 244 9.38 -11.21 24.84
N VAL A 245 8.23 -10.93 25.41
CA VAL A 245 7.25 -11.95 25.80
C VAL A 245 6.65 -12.58 24.53
N ASN A 246 6.60 -13.90 24.47
CA ASN A 246 6.00 -14.61 23.35
C ASN A 246 4.47 -14.64 23.43
N LYS A 247 3.82 -14.98 22.32
CA LYS A 247 2.36 -14.96 22.20
C LYS A 247 1.66 -15.98 23.10
N ILE A 248 2.28 -17.14 23.33
CA ILE A 248 1.74 -18.20 24.17
C ILE A 248 1.66 -17.71 25.62
N GLU A 249 2.73 -17.10 26.13
CA GLU A 249 2.75 -16.55 27.48
C GLU A 249 1.68 -15.45 27.69
N ILE A 250 1.52 -14.56 26.69
CA ILE A 250 0.47 -13.53 26.75
C ILE A 250 -0.94 -14.15 26.74
N ALA A 251 -1.17 -15.17 25.89
CA ALA A 251 -2.46 -15.85 25.81
C ALA A 251 -2.78 -16.60 27.12
N GLU A 252 -1.81 -17.29 27.71
CA GLU A 252 -1.96 -17.96 29.00
C GLU A 252 -2.26 -16.97 30.13
N LEU A 253 -1.56 -15.83 30.12
CA LEU A 253 -1.80 -14.77 31.11
C LEU A 253 -3.21 -14.16 30.95
N GLY A 254 -3.63 -13.89 29.73
CA GLY A 254 -4.99 -13.43 29.43
C GLY A 254 -6.05 -14.41 29.96
N LYS A 255 -5.85 -15.71 29.72
CA LYS A 255 -6.73 -16.77 30.21
C LYS A 255 -6.74 -16.83 31.75
N LYS A 256 -5.56 -16.76 32.40
CA LYS A 256 -5.41 -16.78 33.86
C LYS A 256 -6.20 -15.65 34.54
N TYR A 257 -6.15 -14.45 34.00
CA TYR A 257 -6.80 -13.26 34.58
C TYR A 257 -8.11 -12.86 33.91
N ASN A 258 -8.60 -13.66 32.96
CA ASN A 258 -9.81 -13.40 32.15
C ASN A 258 -9.76 -12.02 31.46
N ILE A 259 -8.62 -11.69 30.86
CA ILE A 259 -8.36 -10.46 30.11
C ILE A 259 -8.21 -10.82 28.63
N ILE A 260 -8.84 -10.03 27.75
CA ILE A 260 -8.78 -10.27 26.30
C ILE A 260 -7.37 -9.99 25.76
N THR A 261 -6.88 -10.88 24.91
CA THR A 261 -5.58 -10.76 24.25
C THR A 261 -5.74 -10.44 22.79
N ILE A 262 -5.03 -9.42 22.32
CA ILE A 262 -5.03 -8.97 20.92
C ILE A 262 -3.61 -9.00 20.37
N ASP A 263 -3.42 -9.59 19.19
CA ASP A 263 -2.16 -9.57 18.46
C ASP A 263 -2.32 -8.74 17.18
N ASP A 264 -1.69 -7.57 17.13
CA ASP A 264 -1.60 -6.76 15.91
C ASP A 264 -0.37 -7.16 15.11
N ILE A 265 -0.56 -8.04 14.12
CA ILE A 265 0.52 -8.49 13.22
C ILE A 265 0.86 -7.43 12.19
N GLY A 266 -0.12 -6.67 11.71
CA GLY A 266 0.05 -5.63 10.71
C GLY A 266 0.43 -6.11 9.31
N SER A 267 1.35 -7.06 9.15
CA SER A 267 1.88 -7.52 7.84
C SER A 267 0.89 -8.37 7.03
N GLY A 268 0.03 -9.14 7.68
CA GLY A 268 -0.98 -9.99 7.00
C GLY A 268 -0.41 -11.27 6.38
N VAL A 269 0.61 -11.85 6.99
CA VAL A 269 1.24 -13.09 6.52
C VAL A 269 0.35 -14.29 6.81
N LEU A 270 0.08 -15.08 5.77
CA LEU A 270 -0.72 -16.31 5.83
C LEU A 270 0.06 -17.57 5.38
N ILE A 271 1.30 -17.39 4.91
CA ILE A 271 2.15 -18.45 4.36
C ILE A 271 3.49 -18.44 5.10
N ASP A 272 4.03 -19.59 5.39
CA ASP A 272 5.37 -19.73 5.95
C ASP A 272 6.43 -19.51 4.87
N TYR A 273 7.08 -18.35 4.90
CA TYR A 273 8.09 -17.97 3.93
C TYR A 273 9.44 -18.67 4.10
N GLU A 274 9.71 -19.35 5.21
CA GLU A 274 10.93 -20.16 5.38
C GLU A 274 11.02 -21.25 4.32
N LYS A 275 9.88 -21.80 3.87
CA LYS A 275 9.80 -22.77 2.76
C LYS A 275 10.36 -22.24 1.43
N TYR A 276 10.43 -20.93 1.28
CA TYR A 276 10.89 -20.23 0.07
C TYR A 276 12.24 -19.55 0.27
N GLY A 277 12.93 -19.84 1.38
CA GLY A 277 14.27 -19.32 1.67
C GLY A 277 14.30 -17.88 2.18
N LEU A 278 13.18 -17.35 2.66
CA LEU A 278 13.08 -16.03 3.28
C LEU A 278 13.06 -16.16 4.82
N THR A 279 13.27 -15.05 5.50
CA THR A 279 13.20 -15.02 6.97
C THR A 279 11.80 -15.33 7.44
N LYS A 280 11.69 -16.00 8.60
CA LYS A 280 10.42 -16.29 9.24
C LYS A 280 9.70 -15.01 9.64
N GLU A 281 8.45 -14.89 9.22
CA GLU A 281 7.54 -13.83 9.64
C GLU A 281 6.33 -14.49 10.33
N PRO A 282 5.87 -13.99 11.48
CA PRO A 282 4.74 -14.58 12.18
C PRO A 282 3.49 -14.62 11.33
N THR A 283 2.85 -15.78 11.25
CA THR A 283 1.58 -15.93 10.54
C THR A 283 0.38 -15.64 11.45
N VAL A 284 -0.76 -15.33 10.83
CA VAL A 284 -2.05 -15.21 11.56
C VAL A 284 -2.40 -16.50 12.27
N GLN A 285 -2.15 -17.64 11.61
CA GLN A 285 -2.39 -18.98 12.14
C GLN A 285 -1.54 -19.25 13.40
N ASP A 286 -0.27 -18.79 13.43
CA ASP A 286 0.60 -18.96 14.60
C ASP A 286 0.04 -18.23 15.83
N SER A 287 -0.52 -17.04 15.64
CA SER A 287 -1.10 -16.27 16.74
C SER A 287 -2.38 -16.92 17.29
N LEU A 288 -3.25 -17.40 16.41
CA LEU A 288 -4.46 -18.11 16.83
C LEU A 288 -4.13 -19.45 17.51
N LYS A 289 -3.15 -20.20 16.99
CA LYS A 289 -2.67 -21.45 17.63
C LYS A 289 -2.01 -21.21 18.98
N ALA A 290 -1.34 -20.07 19.15
CA ALA A 290 -0.78 -19.63 20.44
C ALA A 290 -1.87 -19.31 21.47
N GLY A 291 -3.14 -19.21 21.07
CA GLY A 291 -4.27 -18.95 21.96
C GLY A 291 -4.67 -17.49 22.09
N MET A 292 -4.14 -16.60 21.24
CA MET A 292 -4.58 -15.20 21.20
C MET A 292 -6.07 -15.12 20.85
N ASP A 293 -6.81 -14.25 21.54
CA ASP A 293 -8.27 -14.13 21.37
C ASP A 293 -8.65 -13.47 20.05
N ILE A 294 -7.87 -12.47 19.64
CA ILE A 294 -8.06 -11.70 18.41
C ILE A 294 -6.71 -11.43 17.74
N VAL A 295 -6.70 -11.48 16.42
CA VAL A 295 -5.57 -11.08 15.56
C VAL A 295 -6.05 -10.03 14.58
N THR A 296 -5.28 -8.94 14.41
CA THR A 296 -5.55 -7.89 13.41
C THR A 296 -4.43 -7.80 12.39
N PHE A 297 -4.78 -7.58 11.11
CA PHE A 297 -3.80 -7.52 10.03
C PHE A 297 -4.31 -6.79 8.78
N SER A 298 -3.37 -6.33 7.94
CA SER A 298 -3.65 -5.58 6.71
C SER A 298 -3.87 -6.49 5.50
N GLY A 299 -4.79 -6.10 4.61
CA GLY A 299 -5.04 -6.79 3.34
C GLY A 299 -4.08 -6.42 2.21
N ASP A 300 -3.58 -5.18 2.20
CA ASP A 300 -2.80 -4.58 1.11
C ASP A 300 -1.26 -4.68 1.27
N LYS A 301 -0.81 -5.49 2.22
CA LYS A 301 0.61 -5.76 2.45
C LYS A 301 0.99 -7.16 1.97
N MET A 302 1.58 -7.98 2.85
CA MET A 302 2.04 -9.35 2.54
C MET A 302 0.90 -10.28 2.07
N LEU A 303 -0.34 -9.98 2.47
CA LEU A 303 -1.52 -10.71 1.99
C LEU A 303 -1.76 -10.48 0.49
N GLY A 304 -1.39 -9.32 -0.05
CA GLY A 304 -1.43 -9.04 -1.48
C GLY A 304 -2.80 -8.69 -2.05
N GLY A 305 -3.72 -8.21 -1.23
CA GLY A 305 -5.08 -7.81 -1.61
C GLY A 305 -5.32 -6.31 -1.62
N ALA A 306 -6.59 -5.92 -1.46
CA ALA A 306 -7.01 -4.53 -1.32
C ALA A 306 -6.70 -3.98 0.07
N GLN A 307 -6.65 -2.65 0.19
CA GLN A 307 -6.57 -2.02 1.50
C GLN A 307 -7.81 -2.36 2.32
N CYS A 308 -7.59 -3.09 3.39
CA CYS A 308 -8.56 -3.37 4.44
C CYS A 308 -7.83 -3.81 5.72
N GLY A 309 -8.53 -3.77 6.85
CA GLY A 309 -8.12 -4.41 8.09
C GLY A 309 -8.94 -5.69 8.29
N ILE A 310 -8.29 -6.77 8.61
CA ILE A 310 -8.95 -8.03 8.93
C ILE A 310 -8.86 -8.24 10.45
N ILE A 311 -9.97 -8.65 11.05
CA ILE A 311 -10.07 -9.03 12.46
C ILE A 311 -10.52 -10.48 12.48
N ALA A 312 -9.70 -11.36 13.03
CA ALA A 312 -9.97 -12.80 13.12
C ALA A 312 -9.76 -13.27 14.56
N GLY A 313 -10.61 -14.19 15.07
CA GLY A 313 -10.48 -14.65 16.43
C GLY A 313 -11.71 -15.41 16.94
N LYS A 314 -11.96 -15.35 18.24
CA LYS A 314 -13.09 -16.01 18.90
C LYS A 314 -14.43 -15.46 18.42
N LYS A 315 -15.36 -16.33 18.08
CA LYS A 315 -16.66 -15.98 17.50
C LYS A 315 -17.46 -14.99 18.34
N ASN A 316 -17.54 -15.22 19.65
CA ASN A 316 -18.27 -14.36 20.56
C ASN A 316 -17.72 -12.93 20.61
N LEU A 317 -16.41 -12.73 20.46
CA LEU A 317 -15.78 -11.41 20.43
C LEU A 317 -16.02 -10.74 19.09
N ILE A 318 -15.93 -11.46 17.98
CA ILE A 318 -16.23 -10.94 16.64
C ILE A 318 -17.71 -10.49 16.56
N GLU A 319 -18.65 -11.24 17.13
CA GLU A 319 -20.06 -10.85 17.15
C GLU A 319 -20.31 -9.56 17.98
N ARG A 320 -19.52 -9.32 19.03
CA ARG A 320 -19.55 -8.07 19.79
C ARG A 320 -19.05 -6.90 18.93
N LEU A 321 -17.89 -7.08 18.27
CA LEU A 321 -17.31 -6.08 17.37
C LEU A 321 -18.29 -5.66 16.26
N LYS A 322 -18.99 -6.62 15.64
CA LYS A 322 -19.98 -6.34 14.59
C LYS A 322 -21.13 -5.43 15.05
N LYS A 323 -21.41 -5.38 16.35
CA LYS A 323 -22.46 -4.54 16.96
C LYS A 323 -21.96 -3.15 17.38
N ASN A 324 -20.64 -2.94 17.44
CA ASN A 324 -20.06 -1.65 17.83
C ASN A 324 -20.41 -0.55 16.81
N PRO A 325 -20.84 0.65 17.24
CA PRO A 325 -21.21 1.76 16.34
C PRO A 325 -20.10 2.17 15.36
N PHE A 326 -18.81 2.04 15.72
CA PHE A 326 -17.69 2.34 14.83
C PHE A 326 -17.65 1.47 13.58
N THR A 327 -18.29 0.30 13.56
CA THR A 327 -18.41 -0.52 12.36
C THR A 327 -19.08 0.21 11.21
N ARG A 328 -19.93 1.21 11.50
CA ARG A 328 -20.53 2.05 10.47
C ARG A 328 -19.52 3.01 9.83
N ALA A 329 -18.62 3.59 10.63
CA ALA A 329 -17.58 4.50 10.17
C ALA A 329 -16.44 3.74 9.45
N PHE A 330 -16.09 2.55 9.94
CA PHE A 330 -14.99 1.72 9.43
C PHE A 330 -15.43 0.70 8.38
N ARG A 331 -16.61 0.89 7.81
CA ARG A 331 -17.23 -0.06 6.89
C ARG A 331 -16.50 -0.10 5.54
N VAL A 332 -16.02 -1.27 5.17
CA VAL A 332 -15.38 -1.51 3.88
C VAL A 332 -16.40 -1.46 2.74
N ASP A 333 -15.99 -1.00 1.58
CA ASP A 333 -16.80 -0.90 0.36
C ASP A 333 -16.90 -2.22 -0.42
N LYS A 334 -17.79 -2.26 -1.45
CA LYS A 334 -17.99 -3.46 -2.27
C LYS A 334 -16.78 -3.84 -3.12
N MET A 335 -15.95 -2.86 -3.50
CA MET A 335 -14.79 -3.12 -4.35
C MET A 335 -13.72 -3.87 -3.58
N SER A 336 -13.42 -3.41 -2.37
CA SER A 336 -12.48 -4.09 -1.47
C SER A 336 -12.96 -5.50 -1.13
N ILE A 337 -14.27 -5.71 -0.88
CA ILE A 337 -14.82 -7.05 -0.62
C ILE A 337 -14.63 -7.97 -1.83
N ALA A 338 -14.94 -7.51 -3.05
CA ALA A 338 -14.80 -8.30 -4.26
C ALA A 338 -13.35 -8.71 -4.51
N VAL A 339 -12.40 -7.79 -4.32
CA VAL A 339 -10.97 -8.09 -4.43
C VAL A 339 -10.55 -9.11 -3.38
N MET A 340 -10.93 -8.88 -2.11
CA MET A 340 -10.52 -9.75 -1.01
C MET A 340 -11.12 -11.16 -1.11
N GLU A 341 -12.33 -11.30 -1.66
CA GLU A 341 -12.91 -12.62 -1.92
C GLU A 341 -12.04 -13.44 -2.87
N GLU A 342 -11.62 -12.87 -4.00
CA GLU A 342 -10.76 -13.55 -4.97
C GLU A 342 -9.36 -13.86 -4.38
N ILE A 343 -8.79 -12.93 -3.64
CA ILE A 343 -7.50 -13.12 -2.97
C ILE A 343 -7.59 -14.28 -1.95
N PHE A 344 -8.60 -14.28 -1.08
CA PHE A 344 -8.78 -15.38 -0.12
C PHE A 344 -9.07 -16.71 -0.81
N ARG A 345 -9.74 -16.73 -1.96
CA ARG A 345 -9.92 -17.97 -2.75
C ARG A 345 -8.60 -18.53 -3.26
N TYR A 346 -7.60 -17.69 -3.58
CA TYR A 346 -6.26 -18.18 -3.91
C TYR A 346 -5.58 -18.84 -2.70
N TYR A 347 -5.72 -18.28 -1.51
CA TYR A 347 -5.14 -18.85 -0.29
C TYR A 347 -5.74 -20.20 0.17
N LEU A 348 -6.80 -20.69 -0.46
CA LEU A 348 -7.28 -22.06 -0.23
C LEU A 348 -6.30 -23.12 -0.75
N ASP A 349 -5.35 -22.71 -1.60
CA ASP A 349 -4.28 -23.51 -2.18
C ASP A 349 -2.99 -22.68 -2.19
N GLU A 350 -2.00 -23.07 -1.38
CA GLU A 350 -0.75 -22.32 -1.20
C GLU A 350 0.01 -22.12 -2.52
N GLU A 351 0.10 -23.16 -3.36
CA GLU A 351 0.80 -23.08 -4.65
C GLU A 351 0.10 -22.12 -5.61
N LYS A 352 -1.23 -22.13 -5.59
CA LYS A 352 -2.04 -21.20 -6.37
C LYS A 352 -1.86 -19.77 -5.88
N ALA A 353 -1.84 -19.54 -4.56
CA ALA A 353 -1.59 -18.21 -3.99
C ALA A 353 -0.23 -17.66 -4.44
N ILE A 354 0.84 -18.45 -4.32
CA ILE A 354 2.20 -18.08 -4.75
C ILE A 354 2.24 -17.72 -6.24
N ARG A 355 1.53 -18.47 -7.07
CA ARG A 355 1.53 -18.24 -8.52
C ARG A 355 0.70 -17.04 -8.95
N GLU A 356 -0.48 -16.84 -8.35
CA GLU A 356 -1.50 -15.88 -8.81
C GLU A 356 -1.42 -14.53 -8.10
N ILE A 357 -0.97 -14.46 -6.83
CA ILE A 357 -0.85 -13.21 -6.09
C ILE A 357 0.48 -12.54 -6.41
N PRO A 358 0.49 -11.34 -7.06
CA PRO A 358 1.72 -10.74 -7.56
C PRO A 358 2.79 -10.50 -6.48
N VAL A 359 2.40 -10.09 -5.26
CA VAL A 359 3.33 -9.88 -4.15
C VAL A 359 4.03 -11.19 -3.79
N LEU A 360 3.29 -12.28 -3.63
CA LEU A 360 3.85 -13.58 -3.29
C LEU A 360 4.77 -14.09 -4.40
N LYS A 361 4.34 -13.94 -5.66
CA LYS A 361 5.14 -14.32 -6.83
C LYS A 361 6.47 -13.55 -6.85
N MET A 362 6.45 -12.23 -6.63
CA MET A 362 7.67 -11.43 -6.59
C MET A 362 8.58 -11.82 -5.43
N LEU A 363 8.04 -12.09 -4.25
CA LEU A 363 8.82 -12.51 -3.07
C LEU A 363 9.54 -13.84 -3.30
N THR A 364 8.84 -14.84 -3.84
CA THR A 364 9.33 -16.21 -3.99
C THR A 364 10.07 -16.46 -5.31
N GLU A 365 10.07 -15.50 -6.24
CA GLU A 365 10.76 -15.65 -7.52
C GLU A 365 12.27 -15.73 -7.35
N LYS A 366 12.88 -16.77 -7.95
CA LYS A 366 14.33 -17.01 -7.93
C LYS A 366 15.09 -15.89 -8.65
N SER A 367 16.24 -15.50 -8.10
CA SER A 367 17.08 -14.41 -8.62
C SER A 367 17.53 -14.62 -10.07
N GLU A 368 17.72 -15.88 -10.50
CA GLU A 368 18.12 -16.23 -11.86
C GLU A 368 17.07 -15.80 -12.90
N LYS A 369 15.78 -15.91 -12.57
CA LYS A 369 14.71 -15.44 -13.45
C LYS A 369 14.69 -13.90 -13.56
N VAL A 370 14.98 -13.21 -12.45
CA VAL A 370 15.11 -11.74 -12.45
C VAL A 370 16.30 -11.33 -13.29
N ASN A 371 17.45 -12.04 -13.21
CA ASN A 371 18.62 -11.80 -14.03
C ASN A 371 18.33 -11.96 -15.53
N LEU A 372 17.67 -13.04 -15.93
CA LEU A 372 17.26 -13.26 -17.33
C LEU A 372 16.39 -12.11 -17.86
N ARG A 373 15.47 -11.57 -17.06
CA ARG A 373 14.68 -10.39 -17.45
C ARG A 373 15.54 -9.13 -17.57
N ALA A 374 16.54 -8.96 -16.69
CA ALA A 374 17.45 -7.82 -16.75
C ALA A 374 18.33 -7.89 -18.02
N GLU A 375 18.83 -9.06 -18.37
CA GLU A 375 19.57 -9.29 -19.62
C GLU A 375 18.72 -9.00 -20.85
N LYS A 376 17.49 -9.49 -20.88
CA LYS A 376 16.54 -9.23 -21.98
C LYS A 376 16.27 -7.73 -22.17
N LEU A 377 16.03 -6.98 -21.09
CA LEU A 377 15.82 -5.53 -21.16
C LEU A 377 17.09 -4.81 -21.63
N ARG A 378 18.27 -5.17 -21.08
CA ARG A 378 19.56 -4.63 -21.52
C ARG A 378 19.78 -4.84 -23.02
N ASP A 379 19.50 -6.03 -23.56
CA ASP A 379 19.68 -6.34 -24.98
C ASP A 379 18.74 -5.54 -25.89
N LEU A 380 17.49 -5.34 -25.48
CA LEU A 380 16.53 -4.48 -26.18
C LEU A 380 17.02 -3.01 -26.21
N LEU A 381 17.54 -2.51 -25.11
CA LEU A 381 18.12 -1.15 -25.02
C LEU A 381 19.35 -1.03 -25.90
N LYS A 382 20.27 -1.99 -25.83
CA LYS A 382 21.49 -2.03 -26.65
C LYS A 382 21.18 -2.06 -28.15
N ASN A 383 20.23 -2.88 -28.58
CA ASN A 383 19.77 -2.95 -29.97
C ASN A 383 19.12 -1.62 -30.43
N SER A 384 18.74 -0.78 -29.48
CA SER A 384 18.19 0.55 -29.70
C SER A 384 19.22 1.67 -29.61
N GLY A 385 20.52 1.34 -29.50
CA GLY A 385 21.62 2.31 -29.42
C GLY A 385 21.85 2.88 -28.01
N ILE A 386 21.26 2.32 -26.99
CA ILE A 386 21.40 2.80 -25.59
C ILE A 386 22.33 1.86 -24.84
N ASP A 387 23.49 2.38 -24.40
CA ASP A 387 24.46 1.61 -23.62
C ASP A 387 24.00 1.49 -22.16
N THR A 388 23.84 0.24 -21.72
CA THR A 388 23.43 -0.11 -20.36
C THR A 388 24.08 -1.41 -19.92
N ARG A 389 24.12 -1.64 -18.61
CA ARG A 389 24.68 -2.86 -18.04
C ARG A 389 23.72 -3.49 -17.03
N VAL A 390 23.75 -4.83 -16.95
CA VAL A 390 23.09 -5.55 -15.86
C VAL A 390 23.92 -5.41 -14.59
N VAL A 391 23.26 -5.12 -13.49
CA VAL A 391 23.88 -4.99 -12.16
C VAL A 391 23.15 -5.86 -11.15
N LYS A 392 23.89 -6.52 -10.27
CA LYS A 392 23.32 -7.20 -9.12
C LYS A 392 22.83 -6.16 -8.11
N THR A 393 21.62 -6.33 -7.62
CA THR A 393 20.97 -5.41 -6.69
C THR A 393 20.39 -6.16 -5.50
N ILE A 394 19.90 -5.40 -4.54
CA ILE A 394 19.10 -5.91 -3.42
C ILE A 394 17.70 -5.29 -3.53
N ALA A 395 16.71 -6.14 -3.64
CA ALA A 395 15.31 -5.75 -3.50
C ALA A 395 14.87 -5.86 -2.05
N LEU A 396 13.89 -5.04 -1.67
CA LEU A 396 13.31 -4.98 -0.34
C LEU A 396 11.84 -5.36 -0.41
N VAL A 397 11.33 -5.92 0.68
CA VAL A 397 9.90 -6.20 0.81
C VAL A 397 9.12 -4.90 0.85
N GLY A 398 9.43 -4.00 1.77
CA GLY A 398 8.77 -2.69 1.92
C GLY A 398 7.43 -2.77 2.67
N GLY A 399 6.70 -1.65 2.69
CA GLY A 399 5.38 -1.58 3.31
C GLY A 399 5.36 -1.78 4.83
N GLY A 400 6.52 -1.70 5.50
CA GLY A 400 6.63 -2.01 6.92
C GLY A 400 6.46 -3.50 7.22
N ALA A 401 6.97 -4.38 6.35
CA ALA A 401 7.03 -5.82 6.54
C ALA A 401 8.44 -6.32 6.24
N MET A 402 8.95 -7.25 7.05
CA MET A 402 10.27 -7.90 6.91
C MET A 402 11.40 -6.89 6.65
N PRO A 403 11.71 -5.96 7.58
CA PRO A 403 12.56 -4.80 7.33
C PRO A 403 14.02 -5.17 7.02
N ASP A 404 14.49 -6.32 7.52
CA ASP A 404 15.86 -6.81 7.34
C ASP A 404 16.00 -7.77 6.15
N GLU A 405 14.90 -8.15 5.48
CA GLU A 405 14.94 -9.10 4.39
C GLU A 405 15.59 -8.47 3.15
N LYS A 406 16.68 -9.08 2.70
CA LYS A 406 17.47 -8.65 1.55
C LYS A 406 17.36 -9.65 0.43
N ILE A 407 16.48 -9.40 -0.53
CA ILE A 407 16.22 -10.31 -1.64
C ILE A 407 17.22 -10.01 -2.76
N ILE A 408 18.00 -11.00 -3.15
CA ILE A 408 18.90 -10.85 -4.31
C ILE A 408 18.06 -10.54 -5.55
N SER A 409 18.42 -9.46 -6.23
CA SER A 409 17.77 -8.97 -7.44
C SER A 409 18.78 -8.55 -8.50
N TYR A 410 18.29 -8.19 -9.67
CA TYR A 410 19.08 -7.64 -10.77
C TYR A 410 18.35 -6.46 -11.39
N GLY A 411 19.13 -5.51 -11.86
CA GLY A 411 18.62 -4.31 -12.50
C GLY A 411 19.42 -3.95 -13.74
N VAL A 412 18.86 -3.04 -14.53
CA VAL A 412 19.56 -2.41 -15.65
C VAL A 412 19.99 -1.01 -15.22
N ALA A 413 21.29 -0.73 -15.34
CA ALA A 413 21.89 0.54 -14.96
C ALA A 413 22.19 1.39 -16.21
N PHE A 414 21.70 2.61 -16.20
CA PHE A 414 21.96 3.67 -17.16
C PHE A 414 23.01 4.63 -16.58
N LYS A 415 23.96 5.06 -17.38
CA LYS A 415 24.92 6.08 -16.97
C LYS A 415 24.20 7.42 -16.79
N ASN A 416 24.35 8.04 -15.63
CA ASN A 416 23.59 9.24 -15.25
C ASN A 416 24.53 10.38 -14.86
N ASP A 417 25.36 10.82 -15.80
CA ASP A 417 26.42 11.80 -15.54
C ASP A 417 25.92 13.15 -15.01
N ASN A 418 24.69 13.54 -15.35
CA ASN A 418 24.09 14.83 -14.98
C ASN A 418 22.96 14.71 -13.92
N ASN A 419 22.74 13.55 -13.33
CA ASN A 419 21.65 13.27 -12.38
C ASN A 419 20.24 13.66 -12.85
N THR A 420 20.00 13.71 -14.17
CA THR A 420 18.71 14.15 -14.75
C THR A 420 17.81 13.01 -15.21
N LEU A 421 18.35 11.78 -15.33
CA LEU A 421 17.58 10.65 -15.87
C LEU A 421 16.39 10.29 -15.00
N GLU A 422 16.55 10.34 -13.66
CA GLU A 422 15.45 10.04 -12.73
C GLU A 422 14.26 10.99 -12.94
N GLU A 423 14.52 12.29 -13.14
CA GLU A 423 13.50 13.28 -13.40
C GLU A 423 12.83 13.06 -14.76
N LYS A 424 13.62 12.87 -15.82
CA LYS A 424 13.10 12.62 -17.17
C LYS A 424 12.25 11.36 -17.26
N PHE A 425 12.69 10.26 -16.65
CA PHE A 425 11.90 9.02 -16.61
C PHE A 425 10.61 9.16 -15.80
N ARG A 426 10.63 9.99 -14.76
CA ARG A 426 9.43 10.31 -13.96
C ARG A 426 8.42 11.18 -14.71
N GLU A 427 8.87 11.96 -15.70
CA GLU A 427 8.01 12.81 -16.55
C GLU A 427 7.38 12.08 -17.75
N CYS A 428 7.70 10.81 -17.98
CA CYS A 428 7.07 10.00 -19.02
C CYS A 428 5.56 9.91 -18.85
N GLU A 429 4.82 9.61 -19.89
CA GLU A 429 3.35 9.45 -19.87
C GLU A 429 2.92 8.41 -18.84
N THR A 430 3.54 7.22 -18.84
CA THR A 430 3.55 6.29 -17.72
C THR A 430 4.89 6.47 -16.99
N PRO A 431 4.94 7.13 -15.84
CA PRO A 431 6.18 7.40 -15.14
C PRO A 431 6.96 6.12 -14.82
N ILE A 432 8.27 6.17 -15.03
CA ILE A 432 9.18 5.08 -14.73
C ILE A 432 10.00 5.49 -13.51
N ILE A 433 9.80 4.78 -12.40
CA ILE A 433 10.42 5.10 -11.12
C ILE A 433 11.57 4.13 -10.87
N GLY A 434 12.79 4.66 -10.85
CA GLY A 434 13.99 3.91 -10.51
C GLY A 434 14.68 4.49 -9.28
N ARG A 435 15.96 4.15 -9.11
CA ARG A 435 16.81 4.72 -8.05
C ARG A 435 18.16 5.12 -8.61
N THR A 436 18.72 6.22 -8.11
CA THR A 436 20.07 6.65 -8.45
C THR A 436 21.07 6.15 -7.41
N LYS A 437 22.14 5.50 -7.88
CA LYS A 437 23.24 5.03 -7.04
C LYS A 437 24.54 5.08 -7.84
N ASP A 438 25.62 5.58 -7.24
CA ASP A 438 26.97 5.62 -7.82
C ASP A 438 26.97 6.18 -9.27
N ASN A 439 26.32 7.33 -9.48
CA ASN A 439 26.13 7.99 -10.78
C ASN A 439 25.45 7.11 -11.85
N ASN A 440 24.67 6.14 -11.43
CA ASN A 440 23.84 5.35 -12.34
C ASN A 440 22.37 5.47 -11.94
N PHE A 441 21.50 5.62 -12.93
CA PHE A 441 20.06 5.42 -12.75
C PHE A 441 19.77 3.92 -12.96
N ILE A 442 19.17 3.27 -12.00
CA ILE A 442 18.97 1.82 -11.98
C ILE A 442 17.48 1.52 -11.98
N LEU A 443 17.05 0.68 -12.92
CA LEU A 443 15.76 0.01 -12.94
C LEU A 443 15.93 -1.42 -12.42
N ASP A 444 15.48 -1.69 -11.21
CA ASP A 444 15.46 -3.02 -10.62
C ASP A 444 14.30 -3.83 -11.20
N LEU A 445 14.58 -5.05 -11.67
CA LEU A 445 13.61 -5.86 -12.42
C LEU A 445 12.68 -6.69 -11.50
N LYS A 446 12.81 -6.59 -10.17
CA LYS A 446 12.00 -7.39 -9.25
C LYS A 446 10.50 -7.16 -9.42
N ALA A 447 10.09 -5.91 -9.63
CA ALA A 447 8.69 -5.51 -9.79
C ALA A 447 8.30 -5.09 -11.22
N ILE A 448 9.25 -5.09 -12.18
CA ILE A 448 8.97 -4.74 -13.58
C ILE A 448 8.53 -5.99 -14.34
N LYS A 449 7.37 -5.92 -14.97
CA LYS A 449 6.85 -6.95 -15.88
C LYS A 449 7.46 -6.80 -17.27
N GLU A 450 7.60 -7.92 -18.01
CA GLU A 450 8.16 -7.92 -19.36
C GLU A 450 7.33 -7.11 -20.37
N GLU A 451 6.01 -7.05 -20.17
CA GLU A 451 5.10 -6.26 -21.01
C GLU A 451 5.45 -4.76 -21.02
N SER A 452 6.15 -4.27 -20.00
CA SER A 452 6.61 -2.88 -19.91
C SER A 452 7.91 -2.61 -20.67
N PHE A 453 8.63 -3.64 -21.15
CA PHE A 453 9.98 -3.47 -21.69
C PHE A 453 10.01 -2.60 -22.96
N GLN A 454 9.07 -2.83 -23.88
CA GLN A 454 9.01 -2.04 -25.11
C GLN A 454 8.79 -0.55 -24.81
N TYR A 455 7.88 -0.25 -23.87
CA TYR A 455 7.63 1.12 -23.44
C TYR A 455 8.88 1.76 -22.80
N ILE A 456 9.57 1.03 -21.91
CA ILE A 456 10.82 1.51 -21.30
C ILE A 456 11.87 1.85 -22.37
N VAL A 457 12.01 1.01 -23.39
CA VAL A 457 12.96 1.23 -24.50
C VAL A 457 12.59 2.46 -25.33
N GLU A 458 11.31 2.64 -25.64
CA GLU A 458 10.83 3.79 -26.41
C GLU A 458 11.03 5.12 -25.66
N GLU A 459 10.71 5.15 -24.37
CA GLU A 459 10.94 6.34 -23.56
C GLU A 459 12.44 6.61 -23.34
N ALA A 460 13.24 5.58 -23.11
CA ALA A 460 14.69 5.72 -22.99
C ALA A 460 15.32 6.31 -24.26
N LYS A 461 14.85 5.94 -25.46
CA LYS A 461 15.28 6.56 -26.74
C LYS A 461 14.99 8.06 -26.76
N LYS A 462 13.79 8.49 -26.39
CA LYS A 462 13.39 9.91 -26.40
C LYS A 462 14.20 10.75 -25.40
N ILE A 463 14.65 10.12 -24.31
CA ILE A 463 15.33 10.80 -23.20
C ILE A 463 16.84 10.90 -23.45
N ILE A 464 17.45 9.87 -24.05
CA ILE A 464 18.89 9.70 -24.09
C ILE A 464 19.46 10.02 -25.48
N LEU A 465 18.76 9.66 -26.58
CA LEU A 465 19.16 9.91 -27.97
C LEU A 465 18.53 11.17 -28.51
#